data_798faaefa4d96dc25782e7f1fe69ca7e
#
_entry.id   798faaefa4d96dc25782e7f1fe69ca7e
#
_cell.length_a   1.000
_cell.length_b   1.000
_cell.length_c   1.000
_cell.angle_alpha   90.00
_cell.angle_beta   90.00
_cell.angle_gamma   90.00
#
_symmetry.space_group_name_H-M   'P 1'
#
loop_
_entity.id
_entity.type
_entity.pdbx_description
1 polymer ?
#
loop_
_entity_poly.entity_id
_entity_poly.type
_entity_poly.pdbx_seq_one_letter_code
_entity_poly.pdbx_strand_id
1 'polypeptide(L)'
;MIVNSIRLLFVIPICISFGDVSKLLNPISISSNISNDPSSRVKSSALIAPRSISLDSSRFHNQSQIASVISLDISEVERNLSNALQNRYQSGGTISVKLTRSWSALSVSPNYILKIVDCMPDELSASSFIRFEVWDEGKLVIKSGEPVRIAHFVDVYVAKKKLPRGTNLSSEAFTTHSVDMLRQHAGAVPAVSSLSSFELSNSVNVGAPLKWSNLTKVNLVKRGEIVDVFASGGGIYITMKGVCLDDGVQGGTVRIKNLSSDKEFHAKVLNQNSVKVNL
;
A
#
# COMPACT_ATOMS: atom_id res chain seq x y z
N MET A 1 9.75 -47.42 25.15
CA MET A 1 11.00 -46.78 24.69
C MET A 1 10.62 -45.79 23.62
N ILE A 2 10.45 -44.52 23.97
CA ILE A 2 10.00 -43.44 23.10
C ILE A 2 11.24 -42.61 22.78
N VAL A 3 11.62 -42.58 21.48
CA VAL A 3 12.75 -41.80 21.02
C VAL A 3 12.21 -40.45 20.48
N ASN A 4 12.44 -39.38 21.23
CA ASN A 4 12.20 -38.00 20.83
C ASN A 4 13.26 -37.56 19.82
N SER A 5 12.82 -37.22 18.62
CA SER A 5 13.66 -36.62 17.59
C SER A 5 13.49 -35.09 17.61
N ILE A 6 14.46 -34.41 18.20
CA ILE A 6 14.57 -32.95 18.23
C ILE A 6 15.06 -32.49 16.85
N ARG A 7 14.19 -31.79 16.09
CA ARG A 7 14.60 -31.07 14.88
C ARG A 7 15.14 -29.69 15.25
N LEU A 8 16.43 -29.55 15.06
CA LEU A 8 17.16 -28.27 15.17
C LEU A 8 16.82 -27.39 13.94
N LEU A 9 16.13 -26.28 14.17
CA LEU A 9 15.86 -25.27 13.14
C LEU A 9 17.07 -24.32 13.06
N PHE A 10 17.85 -24.40 11.98
CA PHE A 10 18.88 -23.43 11.68
C PHE A 10 18.25 -22.13 11.16
N VAL A 11 18.32 -21.07 11.95
CA VAL A 11 18.02 -19.70 11.54
C VAL A 11 19.27 -19.10 10.93
N ILE A 12 19.27 -18.84 9.62
CA ILE A 12 20.32 -18.12 8.93
C ILE A 12 19.97 -16.63 9.00
N PRO A 13 20.79 -15.75 9.59
CA PRO A 13 20.58 -14.33 9.54
C PRO A 13 20.96 -13.79 8.15
N ILE A 14 19.99 -13.28 7.41
CA ILE A 14 20.22 -12.52 6.18
C ILE A 14 20.70 -11.13 6.59
N CYS A 15 21.98 -10.86 6.45
CA CYS A 15 22.56 -9.53 6.56
C CYS A 15 22.19 -8.73 5.30
N ILE A 16 21.19 -7.84 5.41
CA ILE A 16 20.90 -6.85 4.37
C ILE A 16 21.83 -5.66 4.61
N SER A 17 22.82 -5.52 3.74
CA SER A 17 23.70 -4.35 3.67
C SER A 17 22.90 -3.15 3.17
N PHE A 18 22.66 -2.16 4.03
CA PHE A 18 22.11 -0.87 3.64
C PHE A 18 23.18 -0.08 2.88
N GLY A 19 23.00 0.05 1.57
CA GLY A 19 23.77 0.98 0.74
C GLY A 19 23.49 2.42 1.13
N ASP A 20 24.58 3.18 1.25
CA ASP A 20 24.63 4.58 1.66
C ASP A 20 23.90 5.48 0.65
N VAL A 21 22.74 6.04 1.04
CA VAL A 21 21.86 6.87 0.21
C VAL A 21 22.31 8.34 0.17
N SER A 22 23.42 8.69 0.83
CA SER A 22 23.91 10.08 0.96
C SER A 22 24.47 10.68 -0.35
N LYS A 23 24.62 9.89 -1.42
CA LYS A 23 25.19 10.34 -2.70
C LYS A 23 24.16 10.79 -3.76
N LEU A 24 22.87 10.84 -3.45
CA LEU A 24 21.81 11.17 -4.42
C LEU A 24 21.19 12.56 -4.26
N LEU A 25 21.68 13.38 -3.33
CA LEU A 25 21.19 14.75 -3.16
C LEU A 25 22.28 15.74 -3.58
N ASN A 26 22.23 16.20 -4.84
CA ASN A 26 22.98 17.38 -5.27
C ASN A 26 22.31 18.64 -4.71
N PRO A 27 23.06 19.54 -4.04
CA PRO A 27 22.49 20.80 -3.59
C PRO A 27 22.22 21.72 -4.78
N ILE A 28 20.99 22.24 -4.87
CA ILE A 28 20.60 23.26 -5.83
C ILE A 28 21.24 24.59 -5.39
N SER A 29 22.23 25.05 -6.15
CA SER A 29 22.81 26.38 -5.99
C SER A 29 21.89 27.43 -6.62
N ILE A 30 21.29 28.26 -5.80
CA ILE A 30 20.57 29.47 -6.24
C ILE A 30 21.61 30.58 -6.42
N SER A 31 21.95 30.93 -7.66
CA SER A 31 22.75 32.10 -7.96
C SER A 31 21.86 33.33 -7.99
N SER A 32 22.02 34.21 -7.03
CA SER A 32 21.45 35.56 -7.03
C SER A 32 22.33 36.49 -7.88
N ASN A 33 21.89 36.78 -9.09
CA ASN A 33 22.47 37.87 -9.89
C ASN A 33 21.91 39.20 -9.40
N ILE A 34 22.71 39.97 -8.67
CA ILE A 34 22.49 41.39 -8.42
C ILE A 34 23.37 42.14 -9.42
N SER A 35 22.76 42.71 -10.42
CA SER A 35 23.40 43.66 -11.33
C SER A 35 23.40 45.03 -10.69
N ASN A 36 24.59 45.52 -10.32
CA ASN A 36 24.86 46.91 -9.96
C ASN A 36 24.94 47.70 -11.25
N ASP A 37 24.10 48.72 -11.39
CA ASP A 37 24.28 49.79 -12.41
C ASP A 37 24.31 51.15 -11.66
N PRO A 38 25.40 51.94 -11.75
CA PRO A 38 25.52 53.25 -11.09
C PRO A 38 25.33 54.34 -12.13
N SER A 39 24.23 55.06 -12.08
CA SER A 39 24.24 56.49 -12.50
C SER A 39 22.84 57.09 -12.46
N SER A 40 22.53 57.92 -11.52
CA SER A 40 21.92 59.25 -11.82
C SER A 40 21.99 60.14 -10.56
N ARG A 41 22.79 61.15 -10.74
CA ARG A 41 22.92 62.37 -9.90
C ARG A 41 21.66 63.19 -10.02
N VAL A 42 21.04 63.68 -8.93
CA VAL A 42 20.43 65.02 -8.86
C VAL A 42 20.38 65.48 -7.37
N LYS A 43 21.08 66.48 -7.10
CA LYS A 43 21.08 67.73 -6.28
C LYS A 43 20.02 67.92 -5.18
N SER A 44 20.57 68.09 -4.00
CA SER A 44 20.53 69.21 -3.03
C SER A 44 19.20 69.80 -2.58
N SER A 45 19.16 69.98 -1.27
CA SER A 45 18.70 71.08 -0.44
C SER A 45 17.54 70.77 0.51
N ALA A 46 17.77 70.69 1.79
CA ALA A 46 17.35 71.65 2.79
C ALA A 46 17.58 71.08 4.19
N LEU A 47 18.33 71.84 4.97
CA LEU A 47 18.48 71.69 6.39
C LEU A 47 17.15 71.87 7.13
N ILE A 48 16.75 70.94 8.00
CA ILE A 48 15.84 71.19 9.10
C ILE A 48 16.38 70.42 10.30
N ALA A 49 16.51 71.09 11.42
CA ALA A 49 17.12 70.69 12.67
C ALA A 49 16.45 69.48 13.38
N PRO A 50 17.18 68.83 14.32
CA PRO A 50 16.67 67.57 14.92
C PRO A 50 15.65 67.92 16.04
N ARG A 51 14.46 67.38 15.89
CA ARG A 51 13.47 67.28 16.95
C ARG A 51 13.75 66.02 17.75
N SER A 52 14.16 66.17 19.01
CA SER A 52 14.26 65.10 19.99
C SER A 52 12.88 64.36 20.13
N ILE A 53 12.80 63.14 19.67
CA ILE A 53 11.67 62.26 19.97
C ILE A 53 12.12 61.37 21.12
N SER A 54 11.52 61.60 22.29
CA SER A 54 11.61 60.73 23.45
C SER A 54 11.21 59.31 23.06
N LEU A 55 12.12 58.35 23.24
CA LEU A 55 11.85 56.92 23.19
C LEU A 55 10.91 56.54 24.32
N ASP A 56 9.63 56.42 23.99
CA ASP A 56 8.66 55.75 24.87
C ASP A 56 8.89 54.24 24.79
N SER A 57 9.64 53.73 25.76
CA SER A 57 10.06 52.32 25.89
C SER A 57 8.97 51.44 26.52
N SER A 58 7.69 51.66 26.21
CA SER A 58 6.59 50.94 26.81
C SER A 58 5.66 50.23 25.78
N ARG A 59 6.23 49.66 24.70
CA ARG A 59 5.46 48.75 23.82
C ARG A 59 6.25 47.54 23.40
N PHE A 60 6.92 46.87 24.34
CA PHE A 60 7.11 45.46 24.17
C PHE A 60 5.78 44.76 24.49
N HIS A 61 4.91 44.71 23.49
CA HIS A 61 3.83 43.76 23.53
C HIS A 61 4.47 42.39 23.58
N ASN A 62 4.50 41.81 24.77
CA ASN A 62 4.57 40.36 24.93
C ASN A 62 3.41 39.79 24.09
N GLN A 63 3.66 39.50 22.83
CA GLN A 63 2.87 38.53 22.08
C GLN A 63 3.14 37.19 22.77
N SER A 64 2.46 36.96 23.89
CA SER A 64 2.23 35.66 24.44
C SER A 64 1.65 34.88 23.25
N GLN A 65 2.46 34.02 22.62
CA GLN A 65 1.91 32.97 21.74
C GLN A 65 0.89 32.25 22.60
N ILE A 66 -0.39 32.57 22.39
CA ILE A 66 -1.48 31.79 22.93
C ILE A 66 -1.29 30.44 22.21
N ALA A 67 -0.66 29.51 22.92
CA ALA A 67 -0.55 28.13 22.44
C ALA A 67 -1.98 27.70 22.19
N SER A 68 -2.32 27.55 20.90
CA SER A 68 -3.66 27.12 20.50
C SER A 68 -3.83 25.69 21.05
N VAL A 69 -4.69 25.55 22.06
CA VAL A 69 -5.00 24.27 22.66
C VAL A 69 -6.20 23.70 21.90
N ILE A 70 -6.11 22.47 21.48
CA ILE A 70 -7.19 21.73 20.84
C ILE A 70 -7.74 20.66 21.78
N SER A 71 -9.01 20.31 21.60
CA SER A 71 -9.66 19.23 22.34
C SER A 71 -9.51 17.92 21.56
N LEU A 72 -8.78 16.96 22.13
CA LEU A 72 -8.68 15.60 21.63
C LEU A 72 -9.91 14.81 22.09
N ASP A 73 -11.01 14.96 21.39
CA ASP A 73 -12.27 14.26 21.65
C ASP A 73 -12.28 12.83 21.06
N ILE A 74 -13.38 12.11 21.25
CA ILE A 74 -13.52 10.73 20.79
C ILE A 74 -13.39 10.62 19.26
N SER A 75 -13.96 11.56 18.51
CA SER A 75 -13.94 11.55 17.03
C SER A 75 -12.53 11.79 16.50
N GLU A 76 -11.77 12.65 17.16
CA GLU A 76 -10.38 12.93 16.81
C GLU A 76 -9.47 11.73 17.10
N VAL A 77 -9.64 11.07 18.27
CA VAL A 77 -8.92 9.82 18.59
C VAL A 77 -9.26 8.72 17.59
N GLU A 78 -10.54 8.49 17.27
CA GLU A 78 -10.95 7.50 16.28
C GLU A 78 -10.37 7.77 14.90
N ARG A 79 -10.32 9.03 14.47
CA ARG A 79 -9.73 9.46 13.21
C ARG A 79 -8.21 9.18 13.17
N ASN A 80 -7.51 9.54 14.24
CA ASN A 80 -6.06 9.33 14.34
C ASN A 80 -5.70 7.84 14.40
N LEU A 81 -6.46 7.04 15.14
CA LEU A 81 -6.29 5.59 15.17
C LEU A 81 -6.57 4.97 13.79
N SER A 82 -7.61 5.44 13.07
CA SER A 82 -7.91 4.98 11.71
C SER A 82 -6.75 5.25 10.75
N ASN A 83 -6.19 6.47 10.77
CA ASN A 83 -5.05 6.85 9.96
C ASN A 83 -3.78 6.04 10.32
N ALA A 84 -3.53 5.85 11.63
CA ALA A 84 -2.38 5.08 12.08
C ALA A 84 -2.47 3.59 11.69
N LEU A 85 -3.66 2.99 11.74
CA LEU A 85 -3.88 1.62 11.27
C LEU A 85 -3.78 1.51 9.74
N GLN A 86 -4.31 2.52 9.00
CA GLN A 86 -4.17 2.58 7.54
C GLN A 86 -2.70 2.56 7.12
N ASN A 87 -1.86 3.34 7.81
CA ASN A 87 -0.42 3.39 7.56
C ASN A 87 0.30 2.09 7.99
N ARG A 88 -0.12 1.48 9.11
CA ARG A 88 0.48 0.23 9.62
C ARG A 88 0.26 -0.95 8.67
N TYR A 89 -0.99 -1.12 8.21
CA TYR A 89 -1.35 -2.27 7.38
C TYR A 89 -1.19 -2.02 5.88
N GLN A 90 -0.99 -0.76 5.46
CA GLN A 90 -0.85 -0.35 4.04
C GLN A 90 -1.92 -1.00 3.14
N SER A 91 -3.11 -1.24 3.69
CA SER A 91 -4.21 -1.87 2.99
C SER A 91 -4.92 -0.89 2.06
N GLY A 92 -5.32 -1.35 0.88
CA GLY A 92 -6.20 -0.58 0.00
C GLY A 92 -7.56 -0.33 0.67
N GLY A 93 -8.26 0.73 0.25
CA GLY A 93 -9.55 1.11 0.82
C GLY A 93 -9.42 2.01 2.05
N THR A 94 -10.42 2.01 2.93
CA THR A 94 -10.51 2.90 4.09
C THR A 94 -10.73 2.11 5.37
N ILE A 95 -9.88 2.31 6.37
CA ILE A 95 -10.06 1.75 7.71
C ILE A 95 -10.80 2.77 8.56
N SER A 96 -11.84 2.32 9.26
CA SER A 96 -12.61 3.10 10.23
C SER A 96 -12.53 2.43 11.59
N VAL A 97 -12.15 3.19 12.60
CA VAL A 97 -12.06 2.73 14.00
C VAL A 97 -13.17 3.39 14.81
N LYS A 98 -13.82 2.62 15.67
CA LYS A 98 -14.78 3.11 16.65
C LYS A 98 -14.41 2.59 18.04
N LEU A 99 -14.26 3.50 19.01
CA LEU A 99 -14.10 3.14 20.39
C LEU A 99 -15.39 2.52 20.93
N THR A 100 -15.27 1.49 21.77
CA THR A 100 -16.44 0.86 22.42
C THR A 100 -16.71 1.42 23.80
N ARG A 101 -15.79 2.24 24.34
CA ARG A 101 -15.91 2.92 25.63
C ARG A 101 -15.98 4.42 25.45
N SER A 102 -16.53 5.11 26.45
CA SER A 102 -16.51 6.57 26.51
C SER A 102 -15.08 7.08 26.66
N TRP A 103 -14.75 8.16 25.96
CA TRP A 103 -13.48 8.85 26.01
C TRP A 103 -13.66 10.22 26.67
N SER A 104 -12.81 10.56 27.62
CA SER A 104 -12.79 11.91 28.19
C SER A 104 -11.87 12.78 27.35
N ALA A 105 -12.38 13.91 26.87
CA ALA A 105 -11.61 14.83 26.04
C ALA A 105 -10.36 15.32 26.76
N LEU A 106 -9.24 15.38 26.06
CA LEU A 106 -7.95 15.88 26.57
C LEU A 106 -7.60 17.17 25.86
N SER A 107 -7.02 18.11 26.61
CA SER A 107 -6.47 19.34 26.03
C SER A 107 -5.03 19.11 25.61
N VAL A 108 -4.71 19.29 24.33
CA VAL A 108 -3.37 19.08 23.75
C VAL A 108 -3.02 20.23 22.80
N SER A 109 -1.75 20.38 22.46
CA SER A 109 -1.34 21.32 21.42
C SER A 109 -1.72 20.81 20.03
N PRO A 110 -1.76 21.66 18.98
CA PRO A 110 -2.02 21.22 17.60
C PRO A 110 -1.01 20.21 17.05
N ASN A 111 0.18 20.14 17.63
CA ASN A 111 1.29 19.31 17.19
C ASN A 111 1.46 18.02 18.02
N TYR A 112 0.41 17.59 18.73
CA TYR A 112 0.46 16.32 19.44
C TYR A 112 0.66 15.13 18.50
N ILE A 113 1.21 14.04 19.01
CA ILE A 113 1.44 12.80 18.27
C ILE A 113 0.71 11.66 18.98
N LEU A 114 -0.18 10.95 18.23
CA LEU A 114 -0.78 9.71 18.69
C LEU A 114 -0.01 8.54 18.07
N LYS A 115 0.55 7.67 18.92
CA LYS A 115 1.34 6.51 18.49
C LYS A 115 0.71 5.22 18.97
N ILE A 116 0.41 4.29 18.05
CA ILE A 116 0.00 2.93 18.39
C ILE A 116 1.24 2.16 18.89
N VAL A 117 1.15 1.64 20.10
CA VAL A 117 2.18 0.80 20.72
C VAL A 117 1.96 -0.65 20.33
N ASP A 118 0.69 -1.10 20.41
CA ASP A 118 0.32 -2.50 20.20
C ASP A 118 -1.13 -2.62 19.74
N CYS A 119 -1.43 -3.68 18.99
CA CYS A 119 -2.77 -4.02 18.51
C CYS A 119 -2.97 -5.53 18.65
N MET A 120 -4.02 -5.95 19.31
CA MET A 120 -4.35 -7.36 19.52
C MET A 120 -5.73 -7.67 18.94
N PRO A 121 -5.86 -8.63 18.02
CA PRO A 121 -4.78 -9.39 17.37
C PRO A 121 -3.89 -8.50 16.50
N ASP A 122 -2.68 -8.97 16.17
CA ASP A 122 -1.76 -8.23 15.30
C ASP A 122 -2.27 -8.12 13.86
N GLU A 123 -3.10 -9.06 13.43
CA GLU A 123 -3.81 -9.01 12.17
C GLU A 123 -5.02 -8.06 12.24
N LEU A 124 -5.35 -7.42 11.10
CA LEU A 124 -6.51 -6.54 11.01
C LEU A 124 -7.82 -7.33 11.24
N SER A 125 -8.51 -7.03 12.34
CA SER A 125 -9.70 -7.75 12.80
C SER A 125 -10.83 -6.79 13.13
N ALA A 126 -12.09 -7.22 12.94
CA ALA A 126 -13.28 -6.43 13.23
C ALA A 126 -13.43 -6.01 14.70
N SER A 127 -12.79 -6.74 15.60
CA SER A 127 -12.74 -6.42 17.04
C SER A 127 -11.31 -6.55 17.51
N SER A 128 -10.74 -5.47 18.03
CA SER A 128 -9.35 -5.40 18.44
C SER A 128 -9.22 -4.62 19.74
N PHE A 129 -8.10 -4.83 20.42
CA PHE A 129 -7.69 -4.02 21.55
C PHE A 129 -6.42 -3.26 21.17
N ILE A 130 -6.48 -1.94 21.19
CA ILE A 130 -5.37 -1.07 20.78
C ILE A 130 -4.78 -0.39 21.99
N ARG A 131 -3.47 -0.52 22.18
CA ARG A 131 -2.68 0.29 23.12
C ARG A 131 -2.00 1.41 22.37
N PHE A 132 -2.21 2.64 22.83
CA PHE A 132 -1.64 3.83 22.20
C PHE A 132 -1.17 4.84 23.23
N GLU A 133 -0.31 5.72 22.82
CA GLU A 133 0.26 6.81 23.60
C GLU A 133 -0.02 8.12 22.86
N VAL A 134 -0.34 9.16 23.65
CA VAL A 134 -0.43 10.55 23.16
C VAL A 134 0.72 11.32 23.74
N TRP A 135 1.51 11.91 22.87
CA TRP A 135 2.66 12.75 23.18
C TRP A 135 2.38 14.16 22.75
N ASP A 136 2.67 15.12 23.63
CA ASP A 136 2.53 16.53 23.36
C ASP A 136 3.80 17.26 23.77
N GLU A 137 4.37 18.06 22.86
CA GLU A 137 5.65 18.76 23.06
C GLU A 137 6.78 17.86 23.61
N GLY A 138 6.82 16.60 23.16
CA GLY A 138 7.80 15.62 23.58
C GLY A 138 7.56 15.00 24.97
N LYS A 139 6.43 15.32 25.63
CA LYS A 139 6.01 14.74 26.90
C LYS A 139 4.88 13.73 26.68
N LEU A 140 4.92 12.63 27.42
CA LEU A 140 3.82 11.65 27.42
C LEU A 140 2.63 12.23 28.21
N VAL A 141 1.50 12.47 27.53
CA VAL A 141 0.26 12.99 28.13
C VAL A 141 -0.58 11.85 28.68
N ILE A 142 -0.79 10.81 27.87
CA ILE A 142 -1.57 9.64 28.29
C ILE A 142 -1.06 8.37 27.59
N LYS A 143 -1.20 7.26 28.31
CA LYS A 143 -1.07 5.90 27.78
C LYS A 143 -2.38 5.17 28.04
N SER A 144 -3.06 4.76 26.96
CA SER A 144 -4.36 4.10 27.06
C SER A 144 -4.39 2.77 26.30
N GLY A 145 -5.31 1.90 26.74
CA GLY A 145 -5.62 0.65 26.07
C GLY A 145 -7.14 0.52 25.91
N GLU A 146 -7.62 0.54 24.68
CA GLU A 146 -9.03 0.62 24.37
C GLU A 146 -9.49 -0.54 23.48
N PRO A 147 -10.64 -1.16 23.84
CA PRO A 147 -11.32 -2.07 22.93
C PRO A 147 -11.99 -1.25 21.81
N VAL A 148 -11.73 -1.67 20.57
CA VAL A 148 -12.22 -0.96 19.38
C VAL A 148 -12.97 -1.89 18.44
N ARG A 149 -13.87 -1.32 17.66
CA ARG A 149 -14.45 -1.95 16.48
C ARG A 149 -13.82 -1.34 15.24
N ILE A 150 -13.34 -2.21 14.36
CA ILE A 150 -12.71 -1.82 13.11
C ILE A 150 -13.58 -2.27 11.95
N ALA A 151 -13.79 -1.40 10.98
CA ALA A 151 -14.37 -1.71 9.68
C ALA A 151 -13.32 -1.37 8.61
N HIS A 152 -13.20 -2.23 7.59
CA HIS A 152 -12.30 -2.05 6.46
C HIS A 152 -13.12 -2.00 5.17
N PHE A 153 -13.39 -0.80 4.70
CA PHE A 153 -14.17 -0.56 3.49
C PHE A 153 -13.29 -0.63 2.25
N VAL A 154 -13.63 -1.54 1.36
CA VAL A 154 -12.93 -1.73 0.09
C VAL A 154 -13.97 -1.78 -1.02
N ASP A 155 -13.68 -1.12 -2.12
CA ASP A 155 -14.48 -1.23 -3.33
C ASP A 155 -14.24 -2.59 -3.99
N VAL A 156 -15.31 -3.37 -4.18
CA VAL A 156 -15.25 -4.72 -4.74
C VAL A 156 -16.12 -4.85 -5.99
N TYR A 157 -15.81 -5.83 -6.82
CA TYR A 157 -16.63 -6.18 -7.98
C TYR A 157 -17.91 -6.88 -7.56
N VAL A 158 -19.06 -6.38 -8.05
CA VAL A 158 -20.39 -6.96 -7.86
C VAL A 158 -21.01 -7.25 -9.24
N ALA A 159 -21.52 -8.43 -9.46
CA ALA A 159 -22.03 -8.86 -10.74
C ALA A 159 -23.31 -8.10 -11.15
N LYS A 160 -23.33 -7.46 -12.32
CA LYS A 160 -24.50 -6.77 -12.90
C LYS A 160 -25.58 -7.75 -13.38
N LYS A 161 -25.18 -8.94 -13.78
CA LYS A 161 -26.02 -10.01 -14.29
C LYS A 161 -25.54 -11.37 -13.80
N LYS A 162 -26.36 -12.40 -13.95
CA LYS A 162 -25.93 -13.78 -13.67
C LYS A 162 -24.81 -14.17 -14.64
N LEU A 163 -23.68 -14.61 -14.09
CA LEU A 163 -22.51 -15.03 -14.83
C LEU A 163 -22.33 -16.55 -14.65
N PRO A 164 -22.36 -17.35 -15.73
CA PRO A 164 -22.15 -18.79 -15.64
C PRO A 164 -20.68 -19.15 -15.41
N ARG A 165 -20.43 -20.39 -14.98
CA ARG A 165 -19.09 -20.97 -14.90
C ARG A 165 -18.39 -20.92 -16.27
N GLY A 166 -17.07 -20.74 -16.29
CA GLY A 166 -16.26 -20.65 -17.50
C GLY A 166 -16.34 -19.30 -18.23
N THR A 167 -17.07 -18.32 -17.66
CA THR A 167 -17.11 -16.97 -18.23
C THR A 167 -15.77 -16.28 -18.03
N ASN A 168 -15.16 -15.81 -19.12
CA ASN A 168 -14.02 -14.90 -19.07
C ASN A 168 -14.45 -13.58 -18.49
N LEU A 169 -13.65 -13.03 -17.57
CA LEU A 169 -14.00 -11.86 -16.80
C LEU A 169 -13.62 -10.57 -17.54
N SER A 170 -14.60 -9.68 -17.67
CA SER A 170 -14.43 -8.29 -18.11
C SER A 170 -14.97 -7.38 -17.03
N SER A 171 -14.30 -6.26 -16.78
CA SER A 171 -14.75 -5.24 -15.81
C SER A 171 -16.16 -4.71 -16.12
N GLU A 172 -16.59 -4.72 -17.38
CA GLU A 172 -17.91 -4.29 -17.83
C GLU A 172 -19.07 -5.12 -17.24
N ALA A 173 -18.81 -6.40 -16.92
CA ALA A 173 -19.80 -7.30 -16.33
C ALA A 173 -20.10 -7.00 -14.86
N PHE A 174 -19.32 -6.10 -14.26
CA PHE A 174 -19.39 -5.77 -12.83
C PHE A 174 -19.70 -4.29 -12.59
N THR A 175 -20.21 -4.01 -11.41
CA THR A 175 -20.27 -2.68 -10.81
C THR A 175 -19.41 -2.68 -9.56
N THR A 176 -19.06 -1.52 -9.05
CA THR A 176 -18.22 -1.36 -7.88
C THR A 176 -19.08 -0.97 -6.68
N HIS A 177 -18.94 -1.67 -5.56
CA HIS A 177 -19.57 -1.36 -4.31
C HIS A 177 -18.57 -1.37 -3.17
N SER A 178 -18.69 -0.39 -2.28
CA SER A 178 -17.87 -0.34 -1.06
C SER A 178 -18.47 -1.28 -0.01
N VAL A 179 -17.68 -2.22 0.49
CA VAL A 179 -18.10 -3.23 1.46
C VAL A 179 -17.12 -3.38 2.61
N ASP A 180 -17.61 -3.72 3.80
CA ASP A 180 -16.75 -4.04 4.94
C ASP A 180 -16.19 -5.47 4.79
N MET A 181 -14.92 -5.55 4.45
CA MET A 181 -14.20 -6.80 4.22
C MET A 181 -14.03 -7.64 5.49
N LEU A 182 -14.08 -7.02 6.68
CA LEU A 182 -13.85 -7.74 7.95
C LEU A 182 -15.07 -8.48 8.44
N ARG A 183 -16.27 -8.09 8.02
CA ARG A 183 -17.51 -8.64 8.57
C ARG A 183 -18.34 -9.45 7.57
N GLN A 184 -18.54 -8.92 6.38
CA GLN A 184 -19.57 -9.45 5.49
C GLN A 184 -19.01 -10.15 4.24
N HIS A 185 -17.87 -9.71 3.74
CA HIS A 185 -17.41 -10.10 2.41
C HIS A 185 -15.95 -10.53 2.38
N ALA A 186 -15.52 -11.27 3.41
CA ALA A 186 -14.17 -11.85 3.42
C ALA A 186 -13.90 -12.60 2.12
N GLY A 187 -12.76 -12.31 1.50
CA GLY A 187 -12.36 -12.92 0.23
C GLY A 187 -13.03 -12.32 -1.02
N ALA A 188 -13.78 -11.19 -0.93
CA ALA A 188 -14.23 -10.46 -2.11
C ALA A 188 -13.04 -9.88 -2.88
N VAL A 189 -13.20 -9.79 -4.22
CA VAL A 189 -12.15 -9.30 -5.11
C VAL A 189 -12.20 -7.77 -5.17
N PRO A 190 -11.13 -7.07 -4.76
CA PRO A 190 -11.06 -5.61 -4.87
C PRO A 190 -11.19 -5.14 -6.31
N ALA A 191 -11.89 -4.04 -6.53
CA ALA A 191 -12.14 -3.48 -7.87
C ALA A 191 -10.87 -2.97 -8.58
N VAL A 192 -9.76 -2.81 -7.86
CA VAL A 192 -8.44 -2.49 -8.43
C VAL A 192 -7.72 -3.70 -9.01
N SER A 193 -8.22 -4.93 -8.77
CA SER A 193 -7.60 -6.17 -9.25
C SER A 193 -7.85 -6.37 -10.73
N SER A 194 -6.82 -6.79 -11.48
CA SER A 194 -6.98 -7.19 -12.87
C SER A 194 -7.69 -8.54 -12.96
N LEU A 195 -8.75 -8.63 -13.77
CA LEU A 195 -9.55 -9.82 -13.96
C LEU A 195 -9.18 -10.61 -15.22
N SER A 196 -8.35 -10.06 -16.10
CA SER A 196 -8.09 -10.60 -17.46
C SER A 196 -7.46 -11.99 -17.50
N SER A 197 -6.80 -12.40 -16.42
CA SER A 197 -6.15 -13.72 -16.30
C SER A 197 -7.02 -14.78 -15.62
N PHE A 198 -8.29 -14.45 -15.35
CA PHE A 198 -9.19 -15.32 -14.60
C PHE A 198 -10.48 -15.59 -15.36
N GLU A 199 -11.05 -16.75 -15.11
CA GLU A 199 -12.39 -17.15 -15.48
C GLU A 199 -13.18 -17.61 -14.25
N LEU A 200 -14.50 -17.72 -14.37
CA LEU A 200 -15.34 -18.18 -13.28
C LEU A 200 -15.24 -19.71 -13.11
N SER A 201 -14.80 -20.16 -11.93
CA SER A 201 -14.86 -21.57 -11.50
C SER A 201 -16.28 -22.01 -11.14
N ASN A 202 -17.14 -21.06 -10.72
CA ASN A 202 -18.53 -21.27 -10.32
C ASN A 202 -19.39 -20.13 -10.84
N SER A 203 -20.71 -20.36 -10.98
CA SER A 203 -21.65 -19.31 -11.37
C SER A 203 -21.79 -18.25 -10.28
N VAL A 204 -21.90 -16.97 -10.67
CA VAL A 204 -22.11 -15.83 -9.78
C VAL A 204 -23.48 -15.21 -10.10
N ASN A 205 -24.30 -15.01 -9.09
CA ASN A 205 -25.64 -14.43 -9.25
C ASN A 205 -25.56 -12.88 -9.35
N VAL A 206 -26.60 -12.29 -9.93
CA VAL A 206 -26.75 -10.83 -9.96
C VAL A 206 -26.74 -10.23 -8.54
N GLY A 207 -26.02 -9.12 -8.36
CA GLY A 207 -25.87 -8.44 -7.07
C GLY A 207 -24.93 -9.15 -6.10
N ALA A 208 -24.37 -10.31 -6.44
CA ALA A 208 -23.40 -10.99 -5.59
C ALA A 208 -21.99 -10.43 -5.80
N PRO A 209 -21.21 -10.23 -4.71
CA PRO A 209 -19.80 -9.84 -4.82
C PRO A 209 -18.98 -11.00 -5.40
N LEU A 210 -18.06 -10.64 -6.29
CA LEU A 210 -17.07 -11.57 -6.82
C LEU A 210 -16.08 -11.94 -5.73
N LYS A 211 -15.82 -13.22 -5.50
CA LYS A 211 -14.86 -13.72 -4.52
C LYS A 211 -13.69 -14.42 -5.19
N TRP A 212 -12.53 -14.42 -4.57
CA TRP A 212 -11.36 -15.16 -5.06
C TRP A 212 -11.66 -16.66 -5.24
N SER A 213 -12.52 -17.23 -4.39
CA SER A 213 -12.98 -18.62 -4.51
C SER A 213 -13.85 -18.91 -5.76
N ASN A 214 -14.37 -17.85 -6.40
CA ASN A 214 -15.11 -17.98 -7.67
C ASN A 214 -14.18 -17.95 -8.89
N LEU A 215 -12.88 -17.71 -8.70
CA LEU A 215 -11.93 -17.48 -9.77
C LEU A 215 -11.02 -18.68 -9.97
N THR A 216 -10.73 -18.98 -11.22
CA THR A 216 -9.63 -19.86 -11.63
C THR A 216 -8.82 -19.15 -12.71
N LYS A 217 -7.52 -19.41 -12.76
CA LYS A 217 -6.67 -18.85 -13.82
C LYS A 217 -7.02 -19.49 -15.15
N VAL A 218 -7.08 -18.68 -16.20
CA VAL A 218 -7.31 -19.18 -17.57
C VAL A 218 -6.08 -19.96 -18.02
N ASN A 219 -6.30 -21.17 -18.58
CA ASN A 219 -5.24 -21.92 -19.25
C ASN A 219 -4.88 -21.22 -20.55
N LEU A 220 -3.65 -20.71 -20.65
CA LEU A 220 -3.14 -20.04 -21.84
C LEU A 220 -2.65 -21.03 -22.90
N VAL A 221 -2.19 -22.18 -22.49
CA VAL A 221 -1.80 -23.28 -23.36
C VAL A 221 -2.57 -24.54 -22.96
N LYS A 222 -2.98 -25.35 -23.93
CA LYS A 222 -3.73 -26.58 -23.70
C LYS A 222 -2.96 -27.80 -24.21
N ARG A 223 -3.20 -28.91 -23.58
CA ARG A 223 -2.64 -30.20 -24.04
C ARG A 223 -2.95 -30.43 -25.53
N GLY A 224 -1.93 -30.79 -26.30
CA GLY A 224 -1.99 -31.00 -27.73
C GLY A 224 -1.78 -29.78 -28.60
N GLU A 225 -1.74 -28.58 -28.02
CA GLU A 225 -1.44 -27.34 -28.78
C GLU A 225 0.05 -27.23 -29.13
N ILE A 226 0.31 -26.72 -30.35
CA ILE A 226 1.66 -26.42 -30.81
C ILE A 226 2.03 -25.01 -30.39
N VAL A 227 3.16 -24.86 -29.68
CA VAL A 227 3.67 -23.60 -29.13
C VAL A 227 5.10 -23.33 -29.60
N ASP A 228 5.45 -22.04 -29.59
CA ASP A 228 6.82 -21.59 -29.78
C ASP A 228 7.60 -21.72 -28.46
N VAL A 229 8.69 -22.46 -28.49
CA VAL A 229 9.56 -22.67 -27.35
C VAL A 229 10.78 -21.78 -27.49
N PHE A 230 10.94 -20.86 -26.57
CA PHE A 230 12.11 -19.99 -26.46
C PHE A 230 13.07 -20.53 -25.41
N ALA A 231 14.29 -20.84 -25.81
CA ALA A 231 15.35 -21.23 -24.90
C ALA A 231 16.40 -20.12 -24.87
N SER A 232 16.78 -19.64 -23.69
CA SER A 232 17.79 -18.60 -23.53
C SER A 232 18.73 -18.93 -22.38
N GLY A 233 20.04 -18.83 -22.63
CA GLY A 233 21.09 -19.02 -21.63
C GLY A 233 22.46 -18.71 -22.24
N GLY A 234 23.40 -18.16 -21.45
CA GLY A 234 24.77 -17.91 -21.89
C GLY A 234 24.91 -17.03 -23.16
N GLY A 235 23.95 -16.15 -23.47
CA GLY A 235 23.94 -15.34 -24.70
C GLY A 235 23.40 -16.05 -25.95
N ILE A 236 22.92 -17.29 -25.81
CA ILE A 236 22.34 -18.09 -26.91
C ILE A 236 20.82 -17.98 -26.81
N TYR A 237 20.17 -17.75 -27.98
CA TYR A 237 18.70 -17.76 -28.13
C TYR A 237 18.32 -18.80 -29.18
N ILE A 238 17.48 -19.73 -28.76
CA ILE A 238 16.99 -20.80 -29.66
C ILE A 238 15.46 -20.72 -29.66
N THR A 239 14.87 -20.84 -30.85
CA THR A 239 13.43 -20.97 -31.02
C THR A 239 13.14 -22.31 -31.70
N MET A 240 12.17 -23.06 -31.16
CA MET A 240 11.72 -24.34 -31.73
C MET A 240 10.20 -24.51 -31.56
N LYS A 241 9.61 -25.44 -32.30
CA LYS A 241 8.21 -25.80 -32.10
C LYS A 241 8.10 -27.03 -31.18
N GLY A 242 7.15 -26.99 -30.29
CA GLY A 242 6.85 -28.08 -29.37
C GLY A 242 5.35 -28.27 -29.19
N VAL A 243 4.94 -29.48 -28.80
CA VAL A 243 3.55 -29.81 -28.43
C VAL A 243 3.43 -29.80 -26.91
N CYS A 244 2.41 -29.09 -26.39
CA CYS A 244 2.08 -29.11 -24.98
C CYS A 244 1.54 -30.48 -24.57
N LEU A 245 2.09 -31.09 -23.53
CA LEU A 245 1.61 -32.32 -22.94
C LEU A 245 0.64 -32.10 -21.78
N ASP A 246 0.64 -30.88 -21.21
CA ASP A 246 -0.21 -30.47 -20.09
C ASP A 246 -0.88 -29.12 -20.40
N ASP A 247 -2.00 -28.85 -19.72
CA ASP A 247 -2.61 -27.51 -19.69
C ASP A 247 -1.79 -26.58 -18.81
N GLY A 248 -1.66 -25.32 -19.21
CA GLY A 248 -0.84 -24.36 -18.47
C GLY A 248 -1.40 -22.97 -18.39
N VAL A 249 -1.33 -22.41 -17.18
CA VAL A 249 -1.63 -20.99 -16.88
C VAL A 249 -0.39 -20.12 -17.06
N GLN A 250 -0.55 -18.83 -17.22
CA GLN A 250 0.56 -17.88 -17.31
C GLN A 250 1.55 -18.04 -16.14
N GLY A 251 2.83 -18.16 -16.47
CA GLY A 251 3.89 -18.35 -15.48
C GLY A 251 3.96 -19.75 -14.87
N GLY A 252 3.01 -20.65 -15.20
CA GLY A 252 3.03 -22.06 -14.80
C GLY A 252 4.06 -22.85 -15.62
N THR A 253 4.47 -24.01 -15.11
CA THR A 253 5.37 -24.94 -15.80
C THR A 253 4.56 -26.06 -16.46
N VAL A 254 4.84 -26.34 -17.72
CA VAL A 254 4.20 -27.40 -18.51
C VAL A 254 5.27 -28.28 -19.15
N ARG A 255 4.91 -29.54 -19.40
CA ARG A 255 5.73 -30.45 -20.20
C ARG A 255 5.50 -30.18 -21.67
N ILE A 256 6.57 -30.10 -22.42
CA ILE A 256 6.58 -29.88 -23.87
C ILE A 256 7.33 -31.02 -24.53
N LYS A 257 6.81 -31.52 -25.63
CA LYS A 257 7.51 -32.45 -26.51
C LYS A 257 8.03 -31.69 -27.74
N ASN A 258 9.32 -31.70 -27.98
CA ASN A 258 9.92 -31.10 -29.17
C ASN A 258 9.49 -31.87 -30.44
N LEU A 259 8.95 -31.15 -31.41
CA LEU A 259 8.46 -31.76 -32.66
C LEU A 259 9.56 -32.36 -33.54
N SER A 260 10.80 -31.88 -33.42
CA SER A 260 11.93 -32.31 -34.25
C SER A 260 12.71 -33.49 -33.65
N SER A 261 12.84 -33.53 -32.31
CA SER A 261 13.67 -34.50 -31.60
C SER A 261 12.90 -35.50 -30.76
N ASP A 262 11.59 -35.36 -30.66
CA ASP A 262 10.68 -36.13 -29.79
C ASP A 262 11.03 -36.10 -28.28
N LYS A 263 12.00 -35.29 -27.88
CA LYS A 263 12.40 -35.17 -26.47
C LYS A 263 11.42 -34.31 -25.67
N GLU A 264 11.15 -34.72 -24.43
CA GLU A 264 10.30 -34.01 -23.50
C GLU A 264 11.16 -33.15 -22.54
N PHE A 265 10.65 -31.96 -22.20
CA PHE A 265 11.26 -31.04 -21.25
C PHE A 265 10.21 -30.15 -20.59
N HIS A 266 10.57 -29.47 -19.52
CA HIS A 266 9.70 -28.53 -18.82
C HIS A 266 9.97 -27.09 -19.31
N ALA A 267 8.88 -26.34 -19.52
CA ALA A 267 8.94 -24.95 -19.94
C ALA A 267 7.91 -24.11 -19.19
N LYS A 268 8.24 -22.84 -18.96
CA LYS A 268 7.36 -21.86 -18.32
C LYS A 268 6.49 -21.18 -19.35
N VAL A 269 5.17 -21.15 -19.14
CA VAL A 269 4.21 -20.49 -20.03
C VAL A 269 4.39 -18.98 -19.98
N LEU A 270 4.62 -18.35 -21.13
CA LEU A 270 4.71 -16.91 -21.30
C LEU A 270 3.37 -16.30 -21.70
N ASN A 271 2.77 -16.83 -22.77
CA ASN A 271 1.48 -16.41 -23.32
C ASN A 271 0.79 -17.58 -24.01
N GLN A 272 -0.32 -17.32 -24.73
CA GLN A 272 -1.13 -18.34 -25.41
C GLN A 272 -0.37 -19.23 -26.40
N ASN A 273 0.68 -18.73 -27.01
CA ASN A 273 1.40 -19.43 -28.08
C ASN A 273 2.87 -19.69 -27.76
N SER A 274 3.35 -19.28 -26.57
CA SER A 274 4.78 -19.35 -26.29
C SER A 274 5.13 -19.76 -24.87
N VAL A 275 6.21 -20.54 -24.80
CA VAL A 275 6.79 -21.03 -23.54
C VAL A 275 8.30 -20.76 -23.51
N LYS A 276 8.90 -20.66 -22.33
CA LYS A 276 10.32 -20.39 -22.12
C LYS A 276 10.99 -21.52 -21.35
N VAL A 277 12.14 -21.92 -21.81
CA VAL A 277 13.09 -22.82 -21.12
C VAL A 277 14.29 -21.98 -20.67
N ASN A 278 14.71 -22.14 -19.44
CA ASN A 278 15.99 -21.62 -18.97
C ASN A 278 17.06 -22.72 -19.17
N LEU A 279 18.09 -22.40 -19.93
CA LEU A 279 19.26 -23.28 -20.18
C LEU A 279 20.27 -23.16 -19.04
#